data_d279d966b501202cecef6a2acb77e15b
#
_entry.id   d279d966b501202cecef6a2acb77e15b
#
_cell.length_a   1.000
_cell.length_b   1.000
_cell.length_c   1.000
_cell.angle_alpha   90.00
_cell.angle_beta   90.00
_cell.angle_gamma   90.00
#
_symmetry.space_group_name_H-M   'P 1'
#
loop_
_entity.id
_entity.type
_entity.pdbx_description
1 polymer ?
#
loop_
_entity_poly.entity_id
_entity_poly.type
_entity_poly.pdbx_seq_one_letter_code
_entity_poly.pdbx_strand_id
1 'polypeptide(L)'
;MLWTFSEDKKKEYDIVEEIHKAYTYYNQKYSPMADTCVVSPDTQKMERVLDFDGNKVNIIRDNLITSKCLWIGNENAKEILRNENV
;
A
#
# COMPACT_ATOMS: atom_id res chain seq x y z
N MET A 1 -2.67 0.96 7.15
CA MET A 1 -1.29 1.11 7.65
C MET A 1 -0.52 2.05 6.74
N LEU A 2 0.12 3.02 7.29
CA LEU A 2 0.94 3.94 6.51
C LEU A 2 2.35 3.37 6.35
N TRP A 3 2.85 3.43 5.13
CA TRP A 3 4.15 2.91 4.77
C TRP A 3 4.96 4.02 4.14
N THR A 4 6.15 4.27 4.63
CA THR A 4 7.05 5.26 4.06
C THR A 4 8.22 4.57 3.39
N PHE A 5 8.69 5.17 2.33
CA PHE A 5 9.81 4.64 1.57
C PHE A 5 10.65 5.79 1.03
N SER A 6 11.87 5.49 0.66
CA SER A 6 12.74 6.50 0.09
C SER A 6 13.11 6.12 -1.34
N GLU A 7 13.16 7.12 -2.20
CA GLU A 7 13.63 6.94 -3.57
C GLU A 7 15.14 6.98 -3.58
N ASP A 8 15.72 5.97 -4.20
CA ASP A 8 17.15 5.97 -4.44
C ASP A 8 17.39 6.51 -5.85
N LYS A 9 17.98 7.68 -5.93
CA LYS A 9 18.22 8.33 -7.22
C LYS A 9 19.19 7.55 -8.11
N LYS A 10 19.92 6.63 -7.55
CA LYS A 10 20.88 5.82 -8.29
C LYS A 10 20.27 4.55 -8.87
N LYS A 11 19.07 4.22 -8.47
CA LYS A 11 18.37 3.03 -8.94
C LYS A 11 17.03 3.41 -9.51
N GLU A 12 16.58 2.60 -10.45
CA GLU A 12 15.22 2.73 -10.91
C GLU A 12 14.28 2.46 -9.76
N TYR A 13 13.36 3.37 -9.57
CA TYR A 13 12.38 3.26 -8.52
C TYR A 13 11.18 2.47 -9.01
N ASP A 14 10.79 1.42 -8.30
CA ASP A 14 9.66 0.60 -8.66
C ASP A 14 8.61 0.66 -7.55
N ILE A 15 7.56 1.43 -7.79
CA ILE A 15 6.48 1.58 -6.82
C ILE A 15 5.74 0.27 -6.58
N VAL A 16 5.63 -0.57 -7.59
CA VAL A 16 4.95 -1.86 -7.42
C VAL A 16 5.70 -2.73 -6.43
N GLU A 17 7.02 -2.68 -6.47
CA GLU A 17 7.84 -3.42 -5.52
C GLU A 17 7.65 -2.91 -4.10
N GLU A 18 7.56 -1.59 -3.93
CA GLU A 18 7.32 -1.01 -2.61
C GLU A 18 5.94 -1.40 -2.09
N ILE A 19 4.95 -1.38 -2.97
CA ILE A 19 3.60 -1.79 -2.58
C ILE A 19 3.60 -3.25 -2.15
N HIS A 20 4.32 -4.10 -2.87
CA HIS A 20 4.40 -5.52 -2.52
C HIS A 20 5.06 -5.73 -1.15
N LYS A 21 6.09 -4.96 -0.85
CA LYS A 21 6.73 -5.01 0.46
C LYS A 21 5.76 -4.63 1.57
N ALA A 22 5.03 -3.55 1.36
CA ALA A 22 4.05 -3.08 2.33
C ALA A 22 2.92 -4.10 2.49
N TYR A 23 2.48 -4.68 1.40
CA TYR A 23 1.45 -5.70 1.37
C TYR A 23 1.88 -6.92 2.19
N THR A 24 3.09 -7.39 1.97
CA THR A 24 3.61 -8.55 2.69
C THR A 24 3.71 -8.27 4.18
N TYR A 25 4.25 -7.12 4.52
CA TYR A 25 4.38 -6.73 5.93
C TYR A 25 3.01 -6.62 6.60
N TYR A 26 2.06 -5.97 5.92
CA TYR A 26 0.71 -5.82 6.46
C TYR A 26 0.08 -7.17 6.76
N ASN A 27 0.18 -8.10 5.80
CA ASN A 27 -0.46 -9.40 5.94
C ASN A 27 0.17 -10.27 7.03
N GLN A 28 1.40 -9.97 7.40
CA GLN A 28 2.05 -10.65 8.52
C GLN A 28 1.56 -10.14 9.86
N LYS A 29 1.11 -8.88 9.88
CA LYS A 29 0.73 -8.22 11.13
C LYS A 29 -0.77 -8.16 11.35
N TYR A 30 -1.53 -8.09 10.29
CA TYR A 30 -2.96 -7.81 10.38
C TYR A 30 -3.75 -8.81 9.56
N SER A 31 -5.00 -8.94 9.90
CA SER A 31 -5.94 -9.70 9.12
C SER A 31 -7.28 -8.95 9.11
N PRO A 32 -8.07 -9.08 8.07
CA PRO A 32 -7.83 -9.86 6.85
C PRO A 32 -6.73 -9.26 5.98
N MET A 33 -6.40 -9.96 4.89
CA MET A 33 -5.37 -9.52 3.96
C MET A 33 -5.70 -8.18 3.34
N ALA A 34 -4.67 -7.42 3.01
CA ALA A 34 -4.84 -6.12 2.34
C ALA A 34 -5.48 -6.30 0.97
N ASP A 35 -6.37 -5.38 0.63
CA ASP A 35 -7.00 -5.33 -0.69
C ASP A 35 -6.99 -3.92 -1.28
N THR A 36 -6.44 -2.96 -0.58
CA THR A 36 -6.47 -1.56 -0.99
C THR A 36 -5.14 -0.90 -0.67
N CYS A 37 -4.66 -0.13 -1.63
CA CYS A 37 -3.46 0.68 -1.47
C CYS A 37 -3.76 2.09 -1.94
N VAL A 38 -3.49 3.08 -1.11
CA VAL A 38 -3.69 4.48 -1.46
C VAL A 38 -2.32 5.12 -1.64
N VAL A 39 -2.13 5.76 -2.77
CA VAL A 39 -0.85 6.37 -3.13
C VAL A 39 -1.04 7.85 -3.43
N SER A 40 0.06 8.57 -3.42
CA SER A 40 0.08 9.98 -3.79
C SER A 40 -0.33 10.15 -5.26
N PRO A 41 -1.02 11.24 -5.60
CA PRO A 41 -1.41 11.48 -7.00
C PRO A 41 -0.23 11.60 -7.96
N ASP A 42 0.94 12.00 -7.47
CA ASP A 42 2.12 12.15 -8.31
C ASP A 42 2.95 10.87 -8.43
N THR A 43 2.44 9.78 -7.88
CA THR A 43 3.08 8.48 -8.02
C THR A 43 3.08 8.06 -9.50
N GLN A 44 4.14 7.40 -9.94
CA GLN A 44 4.25 6.95 -11.32
C GLN A 44 3.06 6.09 -11.71
N LYS A 45 2.79 6.04 -13.00
CA LYS A 45 1.63 5.29 -13.50
C LYS A 45 1.80 3.80 -13.26
N MET A 46 0.70 3.17 -12.92
CA MET A 46 0.65 1.73 -12.73
C MET A 46 -0.78 1.24 -12.94
N GLU A 47 -0.97 -0.05 -12.97
CA GLU A 47 -2.28 -0.65 -13.05
C GLU A 47 -3.15 -0.23 -11.86
N ARG A 48 -4.45 -0.14 -12.08
CA ARG A 48 -5.38 0.21 -11.01
C ARG A 48 -5.63 -0.94 -10.05
N VAL A 49 -5.33 -2.14 -10.47
CA VAL A 49 -5.45 -3.34 -9.65
C VAL A 49 -4.18 -4.14 -9.83
N LEU A 50 -3.52 -4.43 -8.73
CA LEU A 50 -2.34 -5.29 -8.73
C LEU A 50 -2.75 -6.67 -8.22
N ASP A 51 -2.19 -7.70 -8.83
CA ASP A 51 -2.45 -9.07 -8.44
C ASP A 51 -1.20 -9.64 -7.79
N PHE A 52 -1.30 -9.95 -6.52
CA PHE A 52 -0.21 -10.57 -5.77
C PHE A 52 -0.62 -11.99 -5.41
N ASP A 53 -0.20 -12.94 -6.25
CA ASP A 53 -0.48 -14.37 -6.05
C ASP A 53 -1.97 -14.67 -5.92
N GLY A 54 -2.76 -14.05 -6.78
CA GLY A 54 -4.20 -14.25 -6.80
C GLY A 54 -4.99 -13.29 -5.93
N ASN A 55 -4.32 -12.52 -5.08
CA ASN A 55 -4.98 -11.52 -4.25
C ASN A 55 -4.90 -10.17 -4.94
N LYS A 56 -6.05 -9.57 -5.17
CA LYS A 56 -6.12 -8.30 -5.88
C LYS A 56 -6.09 -7.14 -4.91
N VAL A 57 -5.27 -6.16 -5.24
CA VAL A 57 -5.13 -4.94 -4.44
C VAL A 57 -5.51 -3.76 -5.31
N ASN A 58 -6.52 -3.03 -4.90
CA ASN A 58 -6.99 -1.84 -5.61
C ASN A 58 -6.10 -0.66 -5.31
N ILE A 59 -5.70 0.07 -6.34
CA ILE A 59 -4.82 1.22 -6.20
C ILE A 59 -5.66 2.49 -6.33
N ILE A 60 -5.61 3.32 -5.31
CA ILE A 60 -6.35 4.57 -5.25
C ILE A 60 -5.36 5.72 -5.11
N ARG A 61 -5.57 6.78 -5.86
CA ARG A 61 -4.75 7.99 -5.75
C ARG A 61 -5.51 9.02 -4.94
N ASP A 62 -4.87 9.55 -3.91
CA ASP A 62 -5.51 10.51 -3.02
C ASP A 62 -4.47 11.50 -2.54
N ASN A 63 -4.78 12.79 -2.65
CA ASN A 63 -3.85 13.86 -2.27
C ASN A 63 -3.63 13.95 -0.77
N LEU A 64 -4.34 13.17 0.02
CA LEU A 64 -4.05 13.06 1.45
C LEU A 64 -2.78 12.25 1.71
N ILE A 65 -2.32 11.51 0.72
CA ILE A 65 -1.08 10.75 0.84
C ILE A 65 0.03 11.56 0.20
N THR A 66 1.06 11.84 0.98
CA THR A 66 2.20 12.61 0.49
C THR A 66 3.14 11.73 -0.33
N SER A 67 4.03 12.37 -1.09
CA SER A 67 5.06 11.67 -1.84
C SER A 67 5.89 10.79 -0.92
N LYS A 68 6.33 9.65 -1.43
CA LYS A 68 7.15 8.68 -0.69
C LYS A 68 6.40 8.01 0.46
N CYS A 69 5.08 8.09 0.43
CA CYS A 69 4.21 7.39 1.38
C CYS A 69 3.14 6.65 0.61
N LEU A 70 2.64 5.61 1.23
CA LEU A 70 1.43 4.93 0.76
C LEU A 70 0.68 4.38 1.98
N TRP A 71 -0.59 4.12 1.78
CA TRP A 71 -1.40 3.45 2.78
C TRP A 71 -1.79 2.09 2.23
N ILE A 72 -1.69 1.06 3.05
CA ILE A 72 -2.07 -0.29 2.66
C ILE A 72 -2.99 -0.87 3.72
N GLY A 73 -4.04 -1.55 3.32
CA GLY A 73 -4.95 -2.13 4.26
C GLY A 73 -6.11 -2.83 3.57
N ASN A 74 -7.10 -3.19 4.37
CA ASN A 74 -8.32 -3.81 3.87
C ASN A 74 -9.48 -2.83 4.03
N GLU A 75 -10.10 -2.47 2.91
CA GLU A 75 -11.15 -1.48 2.89
C GLU A 75 -12.36 -1.89 3.73
N ASN A 76 -12.66 -3.16 3.75
CA ASN A 76 -13.83 -3.67 4.46
C ASN A 76 -13.59 -3.92 5.93
N ALA A 77 -12.35 -3.81 6.38
CA ALA A 77 -11.99 -4.08 7.76
C ALA A 77 -11.47 -2.80 8.41
N LYS A 78 -12.35 -1.84 8.57
CA LYS A 78 -11.98 -0.55 9.16
C LYS A 78 -11.43 -0.68 10.56
N GLU A 79 -11.79 -1.73 11.23
CA GLU A 79 -11.37 -1.99 12.60
C GLU A 79 -9.92 -2.38 12.71
N ILE A 80 -9.28 -2.70 11.62
CA ILE A 80 -7.89 -3.11 11.63
C ILE A 80 -7.01 -2.12 12.38
N LEU A 81 -7.22 -0.84 12.12
CA LEU A 81 -6.42 0.19 12.76
C LEU A 81 -6.69 0.27 14.25
N ARG A 82 -7.85 -0.18 14.69
CA ARG A 82 -8.19 -0.14 16.10
C ARG A 82 -7.75 -1.37 16.86
N ASN A 83 -7.50 -2.46 16.17
CA ASN A 83 -7.07 -3.70 16.81
C ASN A 83 -5.78 -3.52 17.57
N GLU A 84 -4.92 -2.69 17.07
CA GLU A 84 -3.65 -2.43 17.72
C GLU A 84 -3.78 -1.57 18.97
N ASN A 85 -4.94 -1.00 19.19
CA ASN A 85 -5.20 -0.15 20.34
C ASN A 85 -5.86 -0.90 21.49
N VAL A 86 -6.17 -2.12 21.28
CA VAL A 86 -6.89 -2.94 22.26
C VAL A 86 -5.93 -3.66 23.18
#